data_a892bbab3f61a3bc3d03a55828f01077
#
_entry.id   a892bbab3f61a3bc3d03a55828f01077
#
_cell.length_a   1.000
_cell.length_b   1.000
_cell.length_c   1.000
_cell.angle_alpha   90.00
_cell.angle_beta   90.00
_cell.angle_gamma   90.00
#
_symmetry.space_group_name_H-M   'P 1'
#
loop_
_entity.id
_entity.type
_entity.pdbx_description
1 polymer ?
#
loop_
_entity_poly.entity_id
_entity_poly.type
_entity_poly.pdbx_seq_one_letter_code
_entity_poly.pdbx_strand_id
1 'polypeptide(L)'
;MVELLKRNEFQEKTLIIADRGYESYNLLAHLIEKPNTDFLIRVKQNHSAMREIARLPMIQMDGHIAFTITTTQTKEDKQNRYIFLQVPQKSKAGAKTRRGRWDFPSPYPMRLRVVRFLLDNGQFEMLVTSLPDAFQIEDIKELYHMRWGIETSFRDLKYTVGLVNLHGKRDAFVEQEIYSALPAFNFASRVCRAVVIRQPKKGVYAYRVNFKMAVTL
;
A
#
# COMPACT_ATOMS: atom_id res chain seq x y z
N MET A 1 -4.66 7.46 -1.01
CA MET A 1 -4.45 6.66 0.23
C MET A 1 -4.76 7.46 1.49
N VAL A 2 -4.11 8.59 1.78
CA VAL A 2 -4.37 9.39 3.01
C VAL A 2 -5.86 9.74 3.17
N GLU A 3 -6.53 10.20 2.12
CA GLU A 3 -7.97 10.49 2.18
C GLU A 3 -8.82 9.24 2.45
N LEU A 4 -8.41 8.09 1.95
CA LEU A 4 -9.06 6.81 2.26
C LEU A 4 -8.92 6.47 3.75
N LEU A 5 -7.72 6.65 4.32
CA LEU A 5 -7.48 6.42 5.74
C LEU A 5 -8.31 7.36 6.63
N LYS A 6 -8.47 8.62 6.22
CA LYS A 6 -9.26 9.61 6.95
C LYS A 6 -10.76 9.31 6.95
N ARG A 7 -11.28 8.76 5.84
CA ARG A 7 -12.71 8.49 5.66
C ARG A 7 -13.18 7.16 6.25
N ASN A 8 -12.27 6.20 6.44
CA ASN A 8 -12.63 4.87 6.90
C ASN A 8 -12.12 4.63 8.32
N GLU A 9 -12.97 4.10 9.17
CA GLU A 9 -12.63 3.55 10.48
C GLU A 9 -12.61 2.04 10.37
N PHE A 10 -11.49 1.42 10.80
CA PHE A 10 -11.34 -0.02 10.78
C PHE A 10 -11.74 -0.59 12.13
N GLN A 11 -12.84 -1.33 12.15
CA GLN A 11 -13.35 -1.98 13.36
C GLN A 11 -12.49 -3.20 13.73
N GLU A 12 -11.97 -3.88 12.73
CA GLU A 12 -11.14 -5.06 12.89
C GLU A 12 -9.66 -4.75 12.57
N LYS A 13 -8.77 -5.59 13.08
CA LYS A 13 -7.35 -5.51 12.77
C LYS A 13 -7.13 -5.65 11.27
N THR A 14 -6.63 -4.59 10.65
CA THR A 14 -6.52 -4.44 9.20
C THR A 14 -5.07 -4.28 8.78
N LEU A 15 -4.59 -5.09 7.85
CA LEU A 15 -3.28 -4.93 7.23
C LEU A 15 -3.42 -4.24 5.87
N ILE A 16 -2.79 -3.08 5.73
CA ILE A 16 -2.74 -2.35 4.46
C ILE A 16 -1.46 -2.69 3.73
N ILE A 17 -1.60 -3.34 2.58
CA ILE A 17 -0.47 -3.71 1.72
C ILE A 17 -0.45 -2.77 0.52
N ALA A 18 0.70 -2.11 0.29
CA ALA A 18 0.83 -1.16 -0.81
C ALA A 18 2.17 -1.26 -1.56
N ASP A 19 2.15 -0.86 -2.82
CA ASP A 19 3.35 -0.84 -3.67
C ASP A 19 4.16 0.45 -3.48
N ARG A 20 5.36 0.47 -4.06
CA ARG A 20 6.35 1.57 -4.02
C ARG A 20 5.83 2.95 -4.45
N GLY A 21 4.69 3.03 -5.13
CA GLY A 21 4.04 4.29 -5.46
C GLY A 21 3.46 5.04 -4.26
N TYR A 22 3.32 4.36 -3.13
CA TYR A 22 2.77 4.91 -1.88
C TYR A 22 3.84 5.30 -0.86
N GLU A 23 5.09 5.32 -1.24
CA GLU A 23 6.23 5.71 -0.42
C GLU A 23 6.18 7.20 -0.05
N SER A 24 5.83 7.50 1.21
CA SER A 24 5.72 8.87 1.72
C SER A 24 5.74 8.91 3.24
N TYR A 25 6.55 9.78 3.84
CA TYR A 25 6.56 10.00 5.29
C TYR A 25 5.18 10.36 5.83
N ASN A 26 4.45 11.24 5.14
CA ASN A 26 3.10 11.66 5.55
C ASN A 26 2.12 10.48 5.59
N LEU A 27 2.18 9.60 4.59
CA LEU A 27 1.34 8.40 4.57
C LEU A 27 1.71 7.45 5.70
N LEU A 28 3.01 7.21 5.93
CA LEU A 28 3.46 6.34 7.01
C LEU A 28 3.04 6.86 8.38
N ALA A 29 3.13 8.18 8.61
CA ALA A 29 2.64 8.78 9.85
C ALA A 29 1.12 8.55 10.03
N HIS A 30 0.32 8.74 8.97
CA HIS A 30 -1.11 8.43 9.02
C HIS A 30 -1.41 6.96 9.32
N LEU A 31 -0.59 6.04 8.81
CA LEU A 31 -0.75 4.60 9.05
C LEU A 31 -0.35 4.22 10.48
N ILE A 32 0.71 4.83 11.02
CA ILE A 32 1.17 4.63 12.39
C ILE A 32 0.11 5.09 13.40
N GLU A 33 -0.49 6.25 13.16
CA GLU A 33 -1.50 6.84 14.05
C GLU A 33 -2.90 6.21 13.87
N LYS A 34 -3.11 5.39 12.83
CA LYS A 34 -4.41 4.81 12.55
C LYS A 34 -4.70 3.60 13.44
N PRO A 35 -5.75 3.65 14.30
CA PRO A 35 -6.13 2.51 15.14
C PRO A 35 -6.43 1.25 14.33
N ASN A 36 -6.20 0.10 14.93
CA ASN A 36 -6.46 -1.22 14.35
C ASN A 36 -5.79 -1.47 12.99
N THR A 37 -4.72 -0.72 12.67
CA THR A 37 -4.10 -0.77 11.35
C THR A 37 -2.63 -1.15 11.46
N ASP A 38 -2.24 -2.16 10.69
CA ASP A 38 -0.86 -2.41 10.33
C ASP A 38 -0.65 -2.12 8.85
N PHE A 39 0.59 -1.95 8.47
CA PHE A 39 0.93 -1.72 7.08
C PHE A 39 2.15 -2.53 6.64
N LEU A 40 2.21 -2.77 5.33
CA LEU A 40 3.32 -3.42 4.65
C LEU A 40 3.49 -2.73 3.29
N ILE A 41 4.50 -1.88 3.16
CA ILE A 41 4.69 -1.03 1.99
C ILE A 41 6.04 -1.30 1.37
N ARG A 42 6.03 -1.57 0.06
CA ARG A 42 7.25 -1.65 -0.73
C ARG A 42 7.87 -0.27 -0.90
N VAL A 43 9.17 -0.19 -0.69
CA VAL A 43 9.94 1.05 -0.90
C VAL A 43 11.01 0.85 -1.97
N LYS A 44 11.39 1.96 -2.61
CA LYS A 44 12.45 1.94 -3.62
C LYS A 44 13.80 1.73 -2.94
N GLN A 45 14.63 0.88 -3.49
CA GLN A 45 15.98 0.67 -3.00
C GLN A 45 16.90 1.85 -3.34
N ASN A 46 16.82 2.29 -4.58
CA ASN A 46 17.54 3.47 -5.08
C ASN A 46 16.54 4.58 -5.36
N HIS A 47 16.91 5.82 -5.09
CA HIS A 47 16.05 6.99 -5.29
C HIS A 47 14.75 6.98 -4.47
N SER A 48 14.79 6.35 -3.27
CA SER A 48 13.70 6.48 -2.32
C SER A 48 13.51 7.95 -1.93
N ALA A 49 12.24 8.38 -1.86
CA ALA A 49 11.89 9.66 -1.28
C ALA A 49 12.26 9.73 0.22
N MET A 50 12.40 8.57 0.85
CA MET A 50 12.80 8.41 2.25
C MET A 50 14.31 8.16 2.33
N ARG A 51 15.06 9.24 2.53
CA ARG A 51 16.54 9.23 2.52
C ARG A 51 17.16 8.27 3.52
N GLU A 52 16.56 8.10 4.69
CA GLU A 52 17.09 7.21 5.73
C GLU A 52 17.03 5.74 5.32
N ILE A 53 15.98 5.37 4.59
CA ILE A 53 15.85 4.02 4.02
C ILE A 53 16.80 3.84 2.84
N ALA A 54 16.95 4.84 1.99
CA ALA A 54 17.84 4.78 0.84
C ALA A 54 19.33 4.62 1.21
N ARG A 55 19.72 5.04 2.42
CA ARG A 55 21.10 4.94 2.95
C ARG A 55 21.43 3.58 3.57
N LEU A 56 20.43 2.73 3.79
CA LEU A 56 20.66 1.43 4.37
C LEU A 56 21.53 0.55 3.46
N PRO A 57 22.45 -0.26 4.02
CA PRO A 57 23.32 -1.12 3.22
C PRO A 57 22.52 -2.12 2.42
N MET A 58 23.00 -2.46 1.20
CA MET A 58 22.35 -3.38 0.25
C MET A 58 22.60 -4.85 0.65
N ILE A 59 22.16 -5.22 1.84
CA ILE A 59 22.23 -6.58 2.38
C ILE A 59 20.85 -7.04 2.83
N GLN A 60 20.67 -8.33 2.99
CA GLN A 60 19.49 -8.88 3.65
C GLN A 60 19.46 -8.39 5.09
N MET A 61 18.29 -7.88 5.52
CA MET A 61 18.14 -7.33 6.86
C MET A 61 16.67 -7.39 7.31
N ASP A 62 16.52 -7.47 8.61
CA ASP A 62 15.27 -7.27 9.33
C ASP A 62 15.59 -6.48 10.60
N GLY A 63 15.06 -5.30 10.71
CA GLY A 63 15.42 -4.44 11.84
C GLY A 63 14.66 -3.14 11.88
N HIS A 64 14.82 -2.41 12.97
CA HIS A 64 14.14 -1.15 13.22
C HIS A 64 15.06 0.03 12.94
N ILE A 65 14.50 1.05 12.32
CA ILE A 65 15.11 2.37 12.19
C ILE A 65 14.23 3.38 12.92
N ALA A 66 14.88 4.36 13.56
CA ALA A 66 14.21 5.45 14.23
C ALA A 66 14.84 6.78 13.80
N PHE A 67 14.01 7.75 13.52
CA PHE A 67 14.43 9.09 13.14
C PHE A 67 13.33 10.10 13.49
N THR A 68 13.67 11.37 13.46
CA THR A 68 12.71 12.45 13.71
C THR A 68 12.57 13.31 12.47
N ILE A 69 11.33 13.60 12.09
CA ILE A 69 11.00 14.48 10.96
C ILE A 69 10.75 15.88 11.49
N THR A 70 11.31 16.88 10.82
CA THR A 70 11.05 18.29 11.11
C THR A 70 10.67 19.06 9.84
N THR A 71 9.83 20.07 9.99
CA THR A 71 9.48 21.03 8.93
C THR A 71 10.21 22.34 9.06
N THR A 72 11.11 22.46 10.04
CA THR A 72 11.97 23.61 10.33
C THR A 72 13.43 23.26 10.13
N GLN A 73 14.30 24.26 10.10
CA GLN A 73 15.76 24.09 10.00
C GLN A 73 16.46 24.92 11.07
N THR A 74 16.06 24.75 12.32
CA THR A 74 16.73 25.41 13.43
C THR A 74 18.16 24.86 13.61
N LYS A 75 18.95 25.55 14.43
CA LYS A 75 20.29 25.06 14.82
C LYS A 75 20.16 23.73 15.57
N GLU A 76 19.16 23.63 16.44
CA GLU A 76 18.85 22.44 17.21
C GLU A 76 18.44 21.27 16.32
N ASP A 77 17.54 21.46 15.32
CA ASP A 77 17.17 20.42 14.36
C ASP A 77 18.38 19.84 13.63
N LYS A 78 19.32 20.72 13.22
CA LYS A 78 20.55 20.29 12.54
C LYS A 78 21.51 19.55 13.47
N GLN A 79 21.63 19.99 14.72
CA GLN A 79 22.47 19.36 15.74
C GLN A 79 21.94 17.96 16.08
N ASN A 80 20.62 17.80 16.18
CA ASN A 80 19.95 16.54 16.44
C ASN A 80 19.81 15.65 15.18
N ARG A 81 20.30 16.11 14.02
CA ARG A 81 20.23 15.38 12.73
C ARG A 81 18.82 15.00 12.32
N TYR A 82 17.85 15.85 12.64
CA TYR A 82 16.46 15.63 12.23
C TYR A 82 16.32 15.68 10.70
N ILE A 83 15.40 14.89 10.16
CA ILE A 83 15.13 14.85 8.73
C ILE A 83 14.26 16.04 8.37
N PHE A 84 14.84 16.99 7.65
CA PHE A 84 14.07 18.13 7.15
C PHE A 84 13.17 17.74 5.98
N LEU A 85 11.87 17.88 6.18
CA LEU A 85 10.86 17.71 5.15
C LEU A 85 10.42 19.10 4.65
N GLN A 86 10.74 19.39 3.40
CA GLN A 86 10.32 20.64 2.80
C GLN A 86 8.82 20.60 2.48
N VAL A 87 8.03 21.31 3.28
CA VAL A 87 6.58 21.47 3.06
C VAL A 87 6.33 22.75 2.27
N PRO A 88 5.38 22.78 1.32
CA PRO A 88 5.01 24.03 0.66
C PRO A 88 4.47 25.02 1.68
N GLN A 89 5.10 26.14 1.84
CA GLN A 89 4.40 27.28 2.41
C GLN A 89 3.28 27.66 1.44
N LYS A 90 2.10 28.06 1.97
CA LYS A 90 0.98 28.51 1.16
C LYS A 90 1.49 29.56 0.18
N SER A 91 1.86 29.17 -1.03
CA SER A 91 2.33 30.07 -2.05
C SER A 91 1.13 30.75 -2.70
N LYS A 92 1.25 32.04 -2.90
CA LYS A 92 0.35 32.84 -3.73
C LYS A 92 0.06 32.09 -5.02
N ALA A 93 -1.22 32.02 -5.36
CA ALA A 93 -1.84 31.51 -6.58
C ALA A 93 -0.94 30.75 -7.58
N GLY A 94 -1.18 29.48 -7.80
CA GLY A 94 -0.96 28.82 -9.09
C GLY A 94 0.25 27.91 -9.25
N ALA A 95 1.24 27.88 -8.39
CA ALA A 95 2.37 26.96 -8.56
C ALA A 95 2.07 25.58 -7.99
N LYS A 96 1.87 24.59 -8.86
CA LYS A 96 1.87 23.16 -8.52
C LYS A 96 3.29 22.76 -8.10
N THR A 97 3.67 23.04 -6.85
CA THR A 97 4.95 22.58 -6.32
C THR A 97 4.82 21.11 -5.93
N ARG A 98 5.70 20.25 -6.46
CA ARG A 98 5.88 18.84 -6.10
C ARG A 98 6.45 18.64 -4.68
N ARG A 99 6.11 19.51 -3.74
CA ARG A 99 6.62 19.48 -2.36
C ARG A 99 5.72 18.59 -1.53
N GLY A 100 6.31 17.80 -0.64
CA GLY A 100 5.59 16.86 0.20
C GLY A 100 4.58 17.54 1.12
N ARG A 101 3.42 16.93 1.32
CA ARG A 101 2.44 17.33 2.34
C ARG A 101 2.86 16.74 3.67
N TRP A 102 2.65 17.48 4.74
CA TRP A 102 2.84 17.03 6.11
C TRP A 102 1.66 17.47 6.98
N ASP A 103 0.98 16.51 7.60
CA ASP A 103 -0.29 16.74 8.32
C ASP A 103 -0.11 16.64 9.86
N PHE A 104 1.10 16.45 10.35
CA PHE A 104 1.40 16.20 11.76
C PHE A 104 2.22 17.32 12.41
N PRO A 105 2.29 17.38 13.76
CA PRO A 105 3.20 18.28 14.45
C PRO A 105 4.66 18.08 14.06
N SER A 106 5.48 19.08 14.30
CA SER A 106 6.92 19.06 14.08
C SER A 106 7.64 19.54 15.34
N PRO A 107 8.64 18.83 15.86
CA PRO A 107 9.22 17.58 15.32
C PRO A 107 8.31 16.35 15.56
N TYR A 108 8.44 15.32 14.68
CA TYR A 108 7.67 14.08 14.75
C TYR A 108 8.62 12.88 14.78
N PRO A 109 8.68 12.09 15.86
CA PRO A 109 9.46 10.87 15.92
C PRO A 109 8.77 9.76 15.12
N MET A 110 9.54 9.04 14.33
CA MET A 110 9.06 7.91 13.53
C MET A 110 9.95 6.70 13.75
N ARG A 111 9.34 5.54 13.99
CA ARG A 111 10.01 4.25 14.07
C ARG A 111 9.38 3.31 13.05
N LEU A 112 10.22 2.65 12.24
CA LEU A 112 9.80 1.73 11.22
C LEU A 112 10.60 0.44 11.32
N ARG A 113 9.97 -0.71 11.10
CA ARG A 113 10.67 -1.95 10.81
C ARG A 113 10.92 -2.00 9.31
N VAL A 114 12.16 -2.25 8.94
CA VAL A 114 12.60 -2.40 7.55
C VAL A 114 13.03 -3.83 7.33
N VAL A 115 12.40 -4.48 6.36
CA VAL A 115 12.71 -5.85 5.97
C VAL A 115 13.22 -5.83 4.54
N ARG A 116 14.41 -6.38 4.33
CA ARG A 116 15.00 -6.54 2.99
C ARG A 116 15.41 -7.98 2.79
N PHE A 117 14.98 -8.55 1.68
CA PHE A 117 15.27 -9.93 1.33
C PHE A 117 15.59 -10.07 -0.16
N LEU A 118 16.30 -11.14 -0.49
CA LEU A 118 16.63 -11.48 -1.87
C LEU A 118 15.46 -12.23 -2.51
N LEU A 119 15.11 -11.83 -3.73
CA LEU A 119 14.16 -12.56 -4.59
C LEU A 119 14.90 -13.62 -5.41
N ASP A 120 14.16 -14.58 -5.95
CA ASP A 120 14.71 -15.67 -6.78
C ASP A 120 15.45 -15.17 -8.04
N ASN A 121 15.10 -13.98 -8.51
CA ASN A 121 15.76 -13.34 -9.65
C ASN A 121 17.05 -12.59 -9.27
N GLY A 122 17.54 -12.73 -8.05
CA GLY A 122 18.73 -12.06 -7.55
C GLY A 122 18.56 -10.57 -7.20
N GLN A 123 17.36 -10.02 -7.26
CA GLN A 123 17.08 -8.65 -6.86
C GLN A 123 16.66 -8.59 -5.39
N PHE A 124 17.06 -7.53 -4.70
CA PHE A 124 16.52 -7.26 -3.38
C PHE A 124 15.13 -6.64 -3.46
N GLU A 125 14.25 -7.04 -2.57
CA GLU A 125 13.03 -6.34 -2.27
C GLU A 125 13.09 -5.73 -0.88
N MET A 126 12.58 -4.53 -0.73
CA MET A 126 12.60 -3.82 0.55
C MET A 126 11.20 -3.34 0.91
N LEU A 127 10.81 -3.68 2.11
CA LEU A 127 9.50 -3.36 2.68
C LEU A 127 9.68 -2.57 3.97
N VAL A 128 8.78 -1.63 4.23
CA VAL A 128 8.59 -1.00 5.54
C VAL A 128 7.28 -1.46 6.13
N THR A 129 7.27 -1.71 7.44
CA THR A 129 6.11 -2.29 8.09
C THR A 129 5.98 -1.84 9.55
N SER A 130 4.75 -1.92 10.09
CA SER A 130 4.45 -1.85 11.52
C SER A 130 4.25 -3.23 12.15
N LEU A 131 4.28 -4.29 11.35
CA LEU A 131 4.09 -5.65 11.85
C LEU A 131 5.14 -5.98 12.93
N PRO A 132 4.74 -6.63 14.04
CA PRO A 132 5.66 -7.01 15.11
C PRO A 132 6.69 -8.03 14.66
N ASP A 133 7.78 -8.14 15.43
CA ASP A 133 8.90 -9.04 15.15
C ASP A 133 8.53 -10.54 15.18
N ALA A 134 7.35 -10.86 15.70
CA ALA A 134 6.78 -12.20 15.63
C ALA A 134 6.57 -12.70 14.19
N PHE A 135 6.32 -11.79 13.25
CA PHE A 135 6.25 -12.12 11.81
C PHE A 135 7.68 -12.25 11.27
N GLN A 136 8.04 -13.45 10.85
CA GLN A 136 9.33 -13.71 10.22
C GLN A 136 9.38 -13.18 8.79
N ILE A 137 10.57 -13.14 8.18
CA ILE A 137 10.75 -12.65 6.81
C ILE A 137 9.87 -13.44 5.82
N GLU A 138 9.71 -14.74 6.03
CA GLU A 138 8.90 -15.63 5.21
C GLU A 138 7.42 -15.26 5.27
N ASP A 139 6.90 -14.97 6.47
CA ASP A 139 5.51 -14.52 6.67
C ASP A 139 5.28 -13.18 5.95
N ILE A 140 6.25 -12.26 6.05
CA ILE A 140 6.19 -10.95 5.42
C ILE A 140 6.21 -11.09 3.89
N LYS A 141 7.01 -12.00 3.33
CA LYS A 141 7.02 -12.31 1.90
C LYS A 141 5.65 -12.83 1.43
N GLU A 142 5.07 -13.77 2.17
CA GLU A 142 3.77 -14.34 1.85
C GLU A 142 2.66 -13.27 1.91
N LEU A 143 2.63 -12.49 2.97
CA LEU A 143 1.70 -11.38 3.12
C LEU A 143 1.82 -10.37 1.98
N TYR A 144 3.07 -9.99 1.62
CA TYR A 144 3.28 -9.04 0.53
C TYR A 144 2.89 -9.63 -0.83
N HIS A 145 3.07 -10.93 -1.03
CA HIS A 145 2.64 -11.62 -2.24
C HIS A 145 1.13 -11.49 -2.48
N MET A 146 0.31 -11.40 -1.42
CA MET A 146 -1.14 -11.18 -1.54
C MET A 146 -1.50 -9.88 -2.29
N ARG A 147 -0.59 -8.91 -2.38
CA ARG A 147 -0.76 -7.69 -3.19
C ARG A 147 -1.10 -7.99 -4.65
N TRP A 148 -0.56 -9.06 -5.21
CA TRP A 148 -0.86 -9.48 -6.60
C TRP A 148 -2.35 -9.76 -6.82
N GLY A 149 -3.10 -10.05 -5.76
CA GLY A 149 -4.54 -10.22 -5.84
C GLY A 149 -5.26 -8.98 -6.40
N ILE A 150 -4.73 -7.77 -6.19
CA ILE A 150 -5.34 -6.54 -6.72
C ILE A 150 -5.19 -6.45 -8.26
N GLU A 151 -4.06 -6.91 -8.80
CA GLU A 151 -3.82 -6.93 -10.26
C GLU A 151 -4.78 -7.90 -10.96
N THR A 152 -4.99 -9.07 -10.37
CA THR A 152 -6.00 -10.03 -10.84
C THR A 152 -7.40 -9.44 -10.73
N SER A 153 -7.73 -8.80 -9.61
CA SER A 153 -9.03 -8.14 -9.41
C SER A 153 -9.28 -7.03 -10.44
N PHE A 154 -8.28 -6.22 -10.76
CA PHE A 154 -8.41 -5.22 -11.82
C PHE A 154 -8.59 -5.84 -13.21
N ARG A 155 -7.91 -6.95 -13.49
CA ARG A 155 -8.10 -7.69 -14.74
C ARG A 155 -9.51 -8.24 -14.85
N ASP A 156 -10.03 -8.84 -13.78
CA ASP A 156 -11.37 -9.39 -13.75
C ASP A 156 -12.43 -8.28 -13.86
N LEU A 157 -12.22 -7.16 -13.19
CA LEU A 157 -13.09 -5.98 -13.27
C LEU A 157 -13.12 -5.42 -14.70
N LYS A 158 -11.97 -5.29 -15.35
CA LYS A 158 -11.86 -4.76 -16.70
C LYS A 158 -12.49 -5.68 -17.75
N TYR A 159 -12.15 -6.95 -17.72
CA TYR A 159 -12.44 -7.88 -18.83
C TYR A 159 -13.59 -8.84 -18.53
N THR A 160 -13.80 -9.24 -17.31
CA THR A 160 -14.88 -10.16 -16.95
C THR A 160 -16.18 -9.40 -16.65
N VAL A 161 -16.09 -8.31 -15.90
CA VAL A 161 -17.24 -7.42 -15.63
C VAL A 161 -17.48 -6.43 -16.74
N GLY A 162 -16.49 -6.18 -17.60
CA GLY A 162 -16.67 -5.40 -18.84
C GLY A 162 -16.38 -3.91 -18.72
N LEU A 163 -15.69 -3.43 -17.68
CA LEU A 163 -15.37 -1.99 -17.52
C LEU A 163 -14.54 -1.38 -18.67
N VAL A 164 -13.96 -2.18 -19.56
CA VAL A 164 -13.32 -1.66 -20.78
C VAL A 164 -14.30 -1.34 -21.89
N ASN A 165 -15.54 -1.82 -21.80
CA ASN A 165 -16.58 -1.66 -22.81
C ASN A 165 -17.69 -0.72 -22.32
N LEU A 166 -17.30 0.51 -21.96
CA LEU A 166 -18.26 1.53 -21.54
C LEU A 166 -19.07 2.01 -22.76
N HIS A 167 -20.38 2.07 -22.63
CA HIS A 167 -21.31 2.42 -23.70
C HIS A 167 -21.78 3.88 -23.60
N GLY A 168 -21.66 4.48 -22.43
CA GLY A 168 -22.04 5.86 -22.15
C GLY A 168 -21.23 6.85 -22.95
N LYS A 169 -21.89 7.77 -23.66
CA LYS A 169 -21.27 8.88 -24.39
C LYS A 169 -21.13 10.16 -23.54
N ARG A 170 -21.83 10.24 -22.43
CA ARG A 170 -21.80 11.38 -21.49
C ARG A 170 -21.15 10.94 -20.19
N ASP A 171 -20.40 11.82 -19.57
CA ASP A 171 -19.65 11.53 -18.32
C ASP A 171 -20.55 10.91 -17.24
N ALA A 172 -21.76 11.43 -17.06
CA ALA A 172 -22.71 10.90 -16.08
C ALA A 172 -23.11 9.44 -16.34
N PHE A 173 -23.24 9.02 -17.60
CA PHE A 173 -23.57 7.64 -17.95
C PHE A 173 -22.35 6.73 -17.77
N VAL A 174 -21.15 7.22 -18.11
CA VAL A 174 -19.88 6.50 -17.86
C VAL A 174 -19.70 6.28 -16.36
N GLU A 175 -19.91 7.30 -15.54
CA GLU A 175 -19.86 7.19 -14.08
C GLU A 175 -20.88 6.17 -13.56
N GLN A 176 -22.11 6.19 -14.07
CA GLN A 176 -23.16 5.24 -13.69
C GLN A 176 -22.76 3.79 -14.02
N GLU A 177 -22.21 3.55 -15.20
CA GLU A 177 -21.71 2.22 -15.59
C GLU A 177 -20.58 1.76 -14.66
N ILE A 178 -19.63 2.63 -14.32
CA ILE A 178 -18.55 2.32 -13.37
C ILE A 178 -19.13 2.01 -11.98
N TYR A 179 -20.01 2.87 -11.47
CA TYR A 179 -20.60 2.68 -10.14
C TYR A 179 -21.51 1.46 -10.05
N SER A 180 -22.11 0.99 -11.14
CA SER A 180 -22.87 -0.25 -11.15
C SER A 180 -21.97 -1.50 -11.22
N ALA A 181 -20.89 -1.43 -11.98
CA ALA A 181 -19.95 -2.53 -12.15
C ALA A 181 -19.17 -2.87 -10.85
N LEU A 182 -18.81 -1.85 -10.06
CA LEU A 182 -18.05 -2.05 -8.81
C LEU A 182 -18.82 -2.87 -7.77
N PRO A 183 -20.08 -2.56 -7.42
CA PRO A 183 -20.86 -3.40 -6.50
C PRO A 183 -21.10 -4.81 -7.05
N ALA A 184 -21.35 -4.96 -8.35
CA ALA A 184 -21.53 -6.27 -8.98
C ALA A 184 -20.25 -7.12 -8.85
N PHE A 185 -19.08 -6.54 -9.10
CA PHE A 185 -17.79 -7.19 -8.89
C PHE A 185 -17.57 -7.58 -7.42
N ASN A 186 -17.85 -6.68 -6.49
CA ASN A 186 -17.70 -6.94 -5.06
C ASN A 186 -18.63 -8.05 -4.59
N PHE A 187 -19.87 -8.04 -5.04
CA PHE A 187 -20.85 -9.09 -4.72
C PHE A 187 -20.39 -10.44 -5.25
N ALA A 188 -20.07 -10.53 -6.55
CA ALA A 188 -19.57 -11.76 -7.15
C ALA A 188 -18.30 -12.27 -6.48
N SER A 189 -17.39 -11.39 -6.12
CA SER A 189 -16.16 -11.73 -5.40
C SER A 189 -16.45 -12.33 -4.02
N ARG A 190 -17.42 -11.76 -3.29
CA ARG A 190 -17.84 -12.33 -1.99
C ARG A 190 -18.47 -13.70 -2.13
N VAL A 191 -19.36 -13.88 -3.11
CA VAL A 191 -19.97 -15.18 -3.40
C VAL A 191 -18.91 -16.22 -3.74
N CYS A 192 -17.98 -15.88 -4.66
CA CYS A 192 -16.90 -16.79 -5.04
C CYS A 192 -16.00 -17.19 -3.86
N ARG A 193 -15.74 -16.28 -2.92
CA ARG A 193 -14.95 -16.57 -1.71
C ARG A 193 -15.70 -17.42 -0.70
N ALA A 194 -17.01 -17.35 -0.67
CA ALA A 194 -17.85 -18.17 0.23
C ALA A 194 -18.01 -19.62 -0.26
N VAL A 195 -17.68 -19.93 -1.51
CA VAL A 195 -17.77 -21.28 -2.06
C VAL A 195 -16.68 -22.17 -1.48
N VAL A 196 -17.08 -23.23 -0.78
CA VAL A 196 -16.17 -24.25 -0.27
C VAL A 196 -15.87 -25.26 -1.38
N ILE A 197 -14.63 -25.30 -1.83
CA ILE A 197 -14.18 -26.25 -2.85
C ILE A 197 -13.47 -27.41 -2.18
N ARG A 198 -13.99 -28.63 -2.39
CA ARG A 198 -13.32 -29.84 -1.95
C ARG A 198 -12.07 -30.07 -2.84
N GLN A 199 -10.91 -30.02 -2.22
CA GLN A 199 -9.65 -30.29 -2.92
C GLN A 199 -9.47 -31.80 -3.12
N PRO A 200 -8.92 -32.25 -4.25
CA PRO A 200 -8.65 -33.67 -4.48
C PRO A 200 -7.55 -34.15 -3.52
N LYS A 201 -7.69 -35.38 -3.03
CA LYS A 201 -6.71 -36.00 -2.13
C LYS A 201 -5.33 -36.24 -2.81
N LYS A 202 -5.30 -36.31 -4.12
CA LYS A 202 -4.10 -36.46 -4.97
C LYS A 202 -4.22 -35.52 -6.15
N GLY A 203 -3.34 -34.55 -6.27
CA GLY A 203 -3.27 -33.62 -7.40
C GLY A 203 -2.20 -32.58 -7.19
N VAL A 204 -1.57 -32.15 -8.29
CA VAL A 204 -0.53 -31.11 -8.31
C VAL A 204 -1.16 -29.72 -8.23
N TYR A 205 -2.45 -29.59 -8.56
CA TYR A 205 -3.12 -28.31 -8.68
C TYR A 205 -4.28 -28.18 -7.68
N ALA A 206 -4.36 -27.00 -7.02
CA ALA A 206 -5.50 -26.63 -6.20
C ALA A 206 -6.65 -26.14 -7.09
N TYR A 207 -7.86 -26.63 -6.85
CA TYR A 207 -9.06 -26.11 -7.50
C TYR A 207 -9.43 -24.73 -6.96
N ARG A 208 -9.84 -23.84 -7.85
CA ARG A 208 -10.33 -22.50 -7.53
C ARG A 208 -11.65 -22.24 -8.27
N VAL A 209 -12.51 -21.39 -7.70
CA VAL A 209 -13.68 -20.89 -8.42
C VAL A 209 -13.22 -20.14 -9.66
N ASN A 210 -13.79 -20.47 -10.80
CA ASN A 210 -13.59 -19.68 -12.01
C ASN A 210 -14.49 -18.45 -11.95
N PHE A 211 -13.90 -17.29 -11.62
CA PHE A 211 -14.63 -16.04 -11.45
C PHE A 211 -15.40 -15.65 -12.72
N LYS A 212 -14.81 -15.84 -13.89
CA LYS A 212 -15.47 -15.54 -15.16
C LYS A 212 -16.76 -16.34 -15.33
N MET A 213 -16.71 -17.67 -15.07
CA MET A 213 -17.90 -18.51 -15.15
C MET A 213 -18.96 -18.12 -14.12
N ALA A 214 -18.54 -17.75 -12.91
CA ALA A 214 -19.46 -17.37 -11.85
C ALA A 214 -20.20 -16.03 -12.12
N VAL A 215 -19.63 -15.17 -12.95
CA VAL A 215 -20.25 -13.88 -13.32
C VAL A 215 -21.09 -13.96 -14.58
N THR A 216 -20.83 -14.95 -15.46
CA THR A 216 -21.49 -15.10 -16.77
C THR A 216 -22.75 -15.98 -16.70
N LEU A 217 -22.95 -16.73 -15.60
CA LEU A 217 -24.15 -17.53 -15.31
C LEU A 217 -25.23 -16.68 -14.66
#